data_75afecdbe7aac59ab7266ec432f83895
#
_entry.id   75afecdbe7aac59ab7266ec432f83895
#
_cell.length_a   1.000
_cell.length_b   1.000
_cell.length_c   1.000
_cell.angle_alpha   90.00
_cell.angle_beta   90.00
_cell.angle_gamma   90.00
#
_symmetry.space_group_name_H-M   'P 1'
#
loop_
_entity.id
_entity.type
_entity.pdbx_description
1 polymer ?
#
loop_
_entity_poly.entity_id
_entity_poly.type
_entity_poly.pdbx_seq_one_letter_code
_entity_poly.pdbx_strand_id
1 'polypeptide(L)'
;MDNKAWFTRRELLRAAALGAAALPFSQLTAWARQRQFVEPARVPYSGSDDALLDEVERTAFDFFWTEAGKTGQAKDRALLNGNDTHTVASIAATGFGLSGLCIAEARGYRKKDEIVERVRGTLRFLWRDLPHEHGFYYHFIDMNTGARQWKCEISSIDTSLLLCGVLTARQHFSDPEIQDLATKIYGRVDWPWMLNGGKTLSMGWHPESGFLNARWNQYCELMMIYLLGLGSPTHPLPAETWTAWKRPTINFQGLEYISGNDPLFTHQYSQAWFDFRGKRDAYANYFMNSVKATVVHKQFCLSLHDEFPDYSEHLWGITSSDSAKGYTAWGGPPRLGELDGSVVPCAAGGSLPFLYPDCMEVLRTIKEHYPKAWGRYGFVDAFNPLTGWYNPDVLGIDLGITMLMAENQRTGFIWNTFMKNKEAQNGMNKAGFHPQHA
;
A
#
# COMPACT_ATOMS: atom_id res chain seq x y z
N MET A 1 -14.16 -23.88 15.32
CA MET A 1 -14.42 -23.69 13.87
C MET A 1 -15.07 -22.33 13.71
N ASP A 2 -14.28 -21.26 13.75
CA ASP A 2 -14.80 -19.91 13.63
C ASP A 2 -14.77 -19.48 12.16
N ASN A 3 -15.96 -19.45 11.56
CA ASN A 3 -16.23 -18.93 10.24
C ASN A 3 -16.19 -17.39 10.30
N LYS A 4 -15.01 -16.78 10.41
CA LYS A 4 -14.87 -15.36 10.17
C LYS A 4 -14.93 -15.15 8.65
N ALA A 5 -16.01 -14.55 8.16
CA ALA A 5 -16.14 -14.14 6.77
C ALA A 5 -15.08 -13.05 6.51
N TRP A 6 -14.10 -13.38 5.68
CA TRP A 6 -13.06 -12.44 5.25
C TRP A 6 -13.58 -11.68 4.05
N PHE A 7 -13.82 -10.38 4.25
CA PHE A 7 -14.20 -9.46 3.20
C PHE A 7 -12.95 -8.94 2.47
N THR A 8 -13.08 -8.66 1.18
CA THR A 8 -12.03 -7.91 0.46
C THR A 8 -11.87 -6.53 1.08
N ARG A 9 -10.67 -5.92 0.98
CA ARG A 9 -10.37 -4.57 1.47
C ARG A 9 -11.49 -3.57 1.20
N ARG A 10 -12.17 -3.69 0.08
CA ARG A 10 -13.19 -2.74 -0.39
C ARG A 10 -14.63 -3.16 -0.10
N GLU A 11 -14.89 -4.41 0.14
CA GLU A 11 -16.19 -4.83 0.73
C GLU A 11 -16.30 -4.34 2.17
N LEU A 12 -15.19 -4.32 2.91
CA LEU A 12 -15.08 -3.65 4.21
C LEU A 12 -15.25 -2.13 4.10
N LEU A 13 -14.66 -1.48 3.08
CA LEU A 13 -14.85 -0.06 2.78
C LEU A 13 -16.33 0.31 2.52
N ARG A 14 -17.13 -0.60 1.94
CA ARG A 14 -18.55 -0.37 1.66
C ARG A 14 -19.46 -0.74 2.80
N ALA A 15 -19.12 -1.74 3.60
CA ALA A 15 -19.92 -2.10 4.79
C ALA A 15 -19.87 -0.98 5.85
N ALA A 16 -18.76 -0.29 6.00
CA ALA A 16 -18.63 0.87 6.88
C ALA A 16 -19.52 2.07 6.48
N ALA A 17 -19.80 2.22 5.17
CA ALA A 17 -20.65 3.31 4.67
C ALA A 17 -22.18 3.11 4.90
N LEU A 18 -22.63 1.93 5.32
CA LEU A 18 -24.04 1.59 5.47
C LEU A 18 -24.51 1.44 6.94
N GLY A 19 -23.61 1.58 7.93
CA GLY A 19 -23.87 1.28 9.34
C GLY A 19 -23.87 2.45 10.31
N ALA A 20 -24.20 3.68 9.91
CA ALA A 20 -24.28 4.81 10.83
C ALA A 20 -25.59 4.80 11.66
N ALA A 21 -25.62 4.01 12.73
CA ALA A 21 -26.59 4.19 13.83
C ALA A 21 -25.87 4.84 15.01
N ALA A 22 -26.25 6.08 15.32
CA ALA A 22 -25.66 6.89 16.37
C ALA A 22 -25.90 6.31 17.76
N LEU A 23 -24.83 6.05 18.50
CA LEU A 23 -24.85 5.89 19.95
C LEU A 23 -24.56 7.25 20.63
N PRO A 24 -25.15 7.54 21.81
CA PRO A 24 -25.07 8.89 22.39
C PRO A 24 -23.66 9.21 22.92
N PHE A 25 -23.18 10.38 22.54
CA PHE A 25 -21.87 11.00 22.79
C PHE A 25 -21.45 11.09 24.28
N SER A 26 -22.33 10.83 25.23
CA SER A 26 -22.10 11.13 26.66
C SER A 26 -21.25 10.10 27.44
N GLN A 27 -21.02 8.91 26.89
CA GLN A 27 -20.29 7.86 27.62
C GLN A 27 -18.79 7.81 27.30
N LEU A 28 -18.34 8.25 26.13
CA LEU A 28 -16.93 8.26 25.73
C LEU A 28 -16.12 9.36 26.45
N THR A 29 -16.74 10.51 26.75
CA THR A 29 -16.07 11.61 27.44
C THR A 29 -15.77 11.36 28.90
N ALA A 30 -16.50 10.43 29.55
CA ALA A 30 -16.27 10.07 30.95
C ALA A 30 -15.01 9.19 31.15
N TRP A 31 -14.64 8.37 30.15
CA TRP A 31 -13.47 7.51 30.21
C TRP A 31 -12.16 8.26 29.99
N ALA A 32 -12.15 9.27 29.11
CA ALA A 32 -10.98 10.08 28.83
C ALA A 32 -10.54 10.97 30.03
N ARG A 33 -11.47 11.33 30.91
CA ARG A 33 -11.19 12.22 32.06
C ARG A 33 -10.55 11.55 33.28
N GLN A 34 -10.40 10.21 33.31
CA GLN A 34 -9.96 9.49 34.51
C GLN A 34 -8.56 8.85 34.41
N ARG A 35 -7.87 8.94 33.30
CA ARG A 35 -6.48 8.48 33.24
C ARG A 35 -5.52 9.64 33.40
N GLN A 36 -4.72 9.62 34.48
CA GLN A 36 -3.45 10.31 34.49
C GLN A 36 -2.63 9.76 33.31
N PHE A 37 -2.40 10.61 32.31
CA PHE A 37 -1.54 10.32 31.19
C PHE A 37 -0.14 9.99 31.72
N VAL A 38 0.23 8.74 31.73
CA VAL A 38 1.61 8.32 31.96
C VAL A 38 2.28 8.41 30.60
N GLU A 39 3.03 9.48 30.40
CA GLU A 39 3.86 9.62 29.21
C GLU A 39 4.70 8.33 29.05
N PRO A 40 4.63 7.63 27.91
CA PRO A 40 5.43 6.43 27.73
C PRO A 40 6.91 6.78 27.90
N ALA A 41 7.69 5.89 28.51
CA ALA A 41 9.10 6.12 28.76
C ALA A 41 9.80 6.44 27.42
N ARG A 42 10.30 7.67 27.30
CA ARG A 42 11.00 8.14 26.11
C ARG A 42 12.31 7.35 25.93
N VAL A 43 12.49 6.75 24.75
CA VAL A 43 13.76 6.18 24.32
C VAL A 43 14.37 7.11 23.27
N PRO A 44 15.29 8.02 23.64
CA PRO A 44 15.81 9.00 22.70
C PRO A 44 16.45 8.33 21.48
N TYR A 45 16.08 8.77 20.29
CA TYR A 45 16.70 8.36 19.05
C TYR A 45 17.70 9.44 18.60
N SER A 46 18.99 9.13 18.69
CA SER A 46 20.08 10.08 18.38
C SER A 46 20.52 10.07 16.91
N GLY A 47 19.95 9.17 16.08
CA GLY A 47 20.27 9.07 14.66
C GLY A 47 19.72 10.24 13.84
N SER A 48 20.34 10.50 12.69
CA SER A 48 19.80 11.41 11.69
C SER A 48 18.51 10.86 11.06
N ASP A 49 17.79 11.68 10.31
CA ASP A 49 16.62 11.25 9.55
C ASP A 49 17.00 10.16 8.52
N ASP A 50 18.14 10.34 7.83
CA ASP A 50 18.64 9.33 6.88
C ASP A 50 18.98 7.99 7.56
N ALA A 51 19.55 8.04 8.77
CA ALA A 51 19.82 6.84 9.56
C ALA A 51 18.50 6.12 9.98
N LEU A 52 17.47 6.88 10.35
CA LEU A 52 16.16 6.30 10.66
C LEU A 52 15.52 5.65 9.43
N LEU A 53 15.59 6.33 8.29
CA LEU A 53 15.06 5.77 7.04
C LEU A 53 15.83 4.52 6.60
N ASP A 54 17.16 4.48 6.74
CA ASP A 54 17.96 3.27 6.47
C ASP A 54 17.55 2.10 7.38
N GLU A 55 17.29 2.37 8.65
CA GLU A 55 16.81 1.37 9.59
C GLU A 55 15.41 0.86 9.23
N VAL A 56 14.50 1.77 8.84
CA VAL A 56 13.15 1.43 8.35
C VAL A 56 13.22 0.54 7.12
N GLU A 57 14.01 0.91 6.13
CA GLU A 57 14.16 0.14 4.89
C GLU A 57 14.76 -1.24 5.15
N ARG A 58 15.80 -1.32 5.99
CA ARG A 58 16.47 -2.57 6.33
C ARG A 58 15.56 -3.54 7.08
N THR A 59 14.84 -3.05 8.08
CA THR A 59 13.92 -3.89 8.86
C THR A 59 12.72 -4.35 8.03
N ALA A 60 12.17 -3.48 7.18
CA ALA A 60 11.12 -3.86 6.23
C ALA A 60 11.63 -4.91 5.22
N PHE A 61 12.86 -4.75 4.70
CA PHE A 61 13.48 -5.76 3.86
C PHE A 61 13.64 -7.11 4.57
N ASP A 62 14.02 -7.11 5.85
CA ASP A 62 14.16 -8.35 6.62
C ASP A 62 12.84 -9.13 6.72
N PHE A 63 11.67 -8.46 6.73
CA PHE A 63 10.38 -9.13 6.56
C PHE A 63 10.29 -9.85 5.21
N PHE A 64 10.51 -9.15 4.10
CA PHE A 64 10.42 -9.73 2.75
C PHE A 64 11.46 -10.83 2.50
N TRP A 65 12.58 -10.79 3.22
CA TRP A 65 13.59 -11.83 3.15
C TRP A 65 13.25 -13.07 3.96
N THR A 66 12.76 -12.87 5.19
CA THR A 66 12.56 -13.93 6.19
C THR A 66 11.17 -14.56 6.08
N GLU A 67 10.14 -13.73 5.86
CA GLU A 67 8.75 -14.15 5.82
C GLU A 67 8.24 -14.40 4.40
N ALA A 68 9.14 -14.85 3.53
CA ALA A 68 8.80 -15.35 2.21
C ALA A 68 8.98 -16.87 2.15
N GLY A 69 8.07 -17.57 1.46
CA GLY A 69 8.15 -19.00 1.21
C GLY A 69 9.34 -19.39 0.32
N LYS A 70 9.57 -20.70 0.17
CA LYS A 70 10.59 -21.23 -0.74
C LYS A 70 10.39 -20.78 -2.19
N THR A 71 9.16 -20.47 -2.54
CA THR A 71 8.76 -19.95 -3.86
C THR A 71 8.94 -18.43 -3.99
N GLY A 72 9.41 -17.75 -2.93
CA GLY A 72 9.61 -16.31 -2.90
C GLY A 72 8.33 -15.48 -2.69
N GLN A 73 7.20 -16.12 -2.41
CA GLN A 73 5.93 -15.43 -2.11
C GLN A 73 5.97 -14.88 -0.70
N ALA A 74 5.81 -13.56 -0.55
CA ALA A 74 5.83 -12.89 0.73
C ALA A 74 4.50 -13.09 1.49
N LYS A 75 4.58 -13.35 2.79
CA LYS A 75 3.40 -13.40 3.65
C LYS A 75 2.59 -12.11 3.57
N ASP A 76 1.28 -12.23 3.78
CA ASP A 76 0.41 -11.06 4.01
C ASP A 76 0.82 -10.33 5.27
N ARG A 77 1.01 -11.08 6.35
CA ARG A 77 1.40 -10.59 7.68
C ARG A 77 2.29 -11.56 8.40
N ALA A 78 3.00 -11.06 9.39
CA ALA A 78 3.75 -11.88 10.34
C ALA A 78 3.78 -11.23 11.72
N LEU A 79 3.96 -12.03 12.76
CA LEU A 79 4.18 -11.52 14.11
C LEU A 79 5.43 -10.63 14.14
N LEU A 80 5.31 -9.44 14.71
CA LEU A 80 6.44 -8.54 14.94
C LEU A 80 7.55 -9.23 15.76
N ASN A 81 7.15 -10.04 16.74
CA ASN A 81 8.04 -10.78 17.62
C ASN A 81 7.52 -12.21 17.83
N GLY A 82 8.43 -13.14 18.11
CA GLY A 82 8.08 -14.54 18.37
C GLY A 82 8.11 -15.43 17.12
N ASN A 83 7.55 -16.64 17.26
CA ASN A 83 7.47 -17.63 16.17
C ASN A 83 6.16 -17.42 15.41
N ASP A 84 6.28 -17.05 14.17
CA ASP A 84 5.13 -16.84 13.29
C ASP A 84 4.73 -18.16 12.58
N THR A 85 3.44 -18.47 12.59
CA THR A 85 2.86 -19.67 11.97
C THR A 85 1.96 -19.36 10.78
N HIS A 86 1.84 -18.08 10.40
CA HIS A 86 1.05 -17.70 9.22
C HIS A 86 1.67 -18.29 7.95
N THR A 87 0.83 -18.83 7.08
CA THR A 87 1.24 -19.39 5.78
C THR A 87 0.58 -18.72 4.59
N VAL A 88 -0.26 -17.71 4.84
CA VAL A 88 -0.93 -16.97 3.79
C VAL A 88 0.00 -15.90 3.24
N ALA A 89 0.24 -15.97 1.94
CA ALA A 89 0.96 -14.95 1.18
C ALA A 89 -0.01 -14.02 0.46
N SER A 90 0.40 -12.76 0.33
CA SER A 90 -0.27 -11.76 -0.51
C SER A 90 0.56 -11.53 -1.78
N ILE A 91 -0.08 -11.58 -2.94
CA ILE A 91 0.61 -11.25 -4.19
C ILE A 91 1.02 -9.78 -4.25
N ALA A 92 0.26 -8.89 -3.61
CA ALA A 92 0.63 -7.48 -3.46
C ALA A 92 1.90 -7.33 -2.62
N ALA A 93 1.96 -7.98 -1.44
CA ALA A 93 3.16 -8.00 -0.60
C ALA A 93 4.37 -8.56 -1.36
N THR A 94 4.17 -9.59 -2.21
CA THR A 94 5.22 -10.14 -3.08
C THR A 94 5.72 -9.08 -4.08
N GLY A 95 4.84 -8.25 -4.64
CA GLY A 95 5.21 -7.13 -5.53
C GLY A 95 6.06 -6.07 -4.83
N PHE A 96 5.67 -5.66 -3.62
CA PHE A 96 6.49 -4.79 -2.78
C PHE A 96 7.84 -5.45 -2.45
N GLY A 97 7.84 -6.74 -2.11
CA GLY A 97 9.04 -7.51 -1.81
C GLY A 97 10.01 -7.58 -2.99
N LEU A 98 9.53 -7.78 -4.23
CA LEU A 98 10.37 -7.75 -5.44
C LEU A 98 11.06 -6.38 -5.62
N SER A 99 10.33 -5.29 -5.38
CA SER A 99 10.92 -3.95 -5.38
C SER A 99 11.91 -3.76 -4.23
N GLY A 100 11.60 -4.30 -3.04
CA GLY A 100 12.49 -4.31 -1.89
C GLY A 100 13.79 -5.09 -2.11
N LEU A 101 13.74 -6.19 -2.87
CA LEU A 101 14.94 -6.92 -3.29
C LEU A 101 15.85 -6.08 -4.20
N CYS A 102 15.28 -5.19 -5.03
CA CYS A 102 16.07 -4.24 -5.81
C CYS A 102 16.76 -3.19 -4.92
N ILE A 103 16.04 -2.66 -3.93
CA ILE A 103 16.61 -1.74 -2.92
C ILE A 103 17.75 -2.44 -2.16
N ALA A 104 17.50 -3.66 -1.72
CA ALA A 104 18.46 -4.44 -0.93
C ALA A 104 19.76 -4.73 -1.69
N GLU A 105 19.69 -5.00 -3.00
CA GLU A 105 20.89 -5.16 -3.83
C GLU A 105 21.63 -3.84 -3.96
N ALA A 106 20.93 -2.76 -4.26
CA ALA A 106 21.53 -1.43 -4.40
C ALA A 106 22.14 -0.91 -3.09
N ARG A 107 21.57 -1.25 -1.95
CA ARG A 107 22.06 -0.88 -0.60
C ARG A 107 23.05 -1.87 0.00
N GLY A 108 23.25 -3.04 -0.61
CA GLY A 108 24.13 -4.07 -0.10
C GLY A 108 23.65 -4.78 1.17
N TYR A 109 22.32 -4.91 1.36
CA TYR A 109 21.75 -5.60 2.55
C TYR A 109 22.01 -7.10 2.54
N ARG A 110 22.18 -7.69 1.36
CA ARG A 110 22.54 -9.10 1.13
C ARG A 110 23.46 -9.22 -0.09
N LYS A 111 24.08 -10.39 -0.23
CA LYS A 111 24.91 -10.68 -1.40
C LYS A 111 24.05 -10.67 -2.66
N LYS A 112 24.56 -10.05 -3.71
CA LYS A 112 23.88 -9.94 -5.01
C LYS A 112 23.38 -11.27 -5.54
N ASP A 113 24.22 -12.31 -5.52
CA ASP A 113 23.85 -13.63 -6.06
C ASP A 113 22.68 -14.26 -5.30
N GLU A 114 22.60 -14.07 -3.98
CA GLU A 114 21.48 -14.55 -3.17
C GLU A 114 20.17 -13.85 -3.55
N ILE A 115 20.24 -12.52 -3.76
CA ILE A 115 19.08 -11.70 -4.17
C ILE A 115 18.65 -12.10 -5.58
N VAL A 116 19.56 -12.20 -6.53
CA VAL A 116 19.26 -12.59 -7.92
C VAL A 116 18.58 -13.96 -7.97
N GLU A 117 19.08 -14.95 -7.23
CA GLU A 117 18.47 -16.27 -7.20
C GLU A 117 17.07 -16.24 -6.55
N ARG A 118 16.86 -15.44 -5.51
CA ARG A 118 15.54 -15.23 -4.92
C ARG A 118 14.56 -14.65 -5.94
N VAL A 119 14.97 -13.61 -6.68
CA VAL A 119 14.13 -12.98 -7.74
C VAL A 119 13.83 -14.00 -8.84
N ARG A 120 14.83 -14.75 -9.32
CA ARG A 120 14.60 -15.82 -10.34
C ARG A 120 13.59 -16.85 -9.86
N GLY A 121 13.78 -17.36 -8.63
CA GLY A 121 12.86 -18.34 -8.03
C GLY A 121 11.43 -17.83 -7.96
N THR A 122 11.25 -16.59 -7.51
CA THR A 122 9.94 -15.92 -7.45
C THR A 122 9.31 -15.82 -8.83
N LEU A 123 10.03 -15.32 -9.83
CA LEU A 123 9.50 -15.17 -11.19
C LEU A 123 9.23 -16.52 -11.87
N ARG A 124 10.06 -17.55 -11.65
CA ARG A 124 9.80 -18.91 -12.15
C ARG A 124 8.47 -19.44 -11.61
N PHE A 125 8.23 -19.28 -10.31
CA PHE A 125 6.99 -19.72 -9.68
C PHE A 125 5.78 -18.95 -10.22
N LEU A 126 5.85 -17.63 -10.32
CA LEU A 126 4.79 -16.80 -10.90
C LEU A 126 4.44 -17.20 -12.34
N TRP A 127 5.44 -17.57 -13.13
CA TRP A 127 5.24 -17.93 -14.52
C TRP A 127 4.69 -19.35 -14.71
N ARG A 128 5.23 -20.33 -13.97
CA ARG A 128 5.00 -21.75 -14.24
C ARG A 128 3.94 -22.38 -13.37
N ASP A 129 3.89 -21.98 -12.09
CA ASP A 129 3.22 -22.78 -11.07
C ASP A 129 2.05 -22.04 -10.40
N LEU A 130 2.10 -20.70 -10.32
CA LEU A 130 1.05 -19.95 -9.63
C LEU A 130 -0.24 -19.90 -10.46
N PRO A 131 -1.38 -20.40 -9.91
CA PRO A 131 -2.67 -20.35 -10.59
C PRO A 131 -3.08 -18.91 -10.92
N HIS A 132 -3.58 -18.74 -12.14
CA HIS A 132 -4.05 -17.46 -12.64
C HIS A 132 -5.23 -17.63 -13.60
N GLU A 133 -6.00 -16.55 -13.81
CA GLU A 133 -7.02 -16.47 -14.82
C GLU A 133 -6.75 -15.28 -15.73
N HIS A 134 -6.62 -15.50 -17.03
CA HIS A 134 -6.24 -14.46 -18.00
C HIS A 134 -5.00 -13.62 -17.61
N GLY A 135 -4.06 -14.22 -16.89
CA GLY A 135 -2.85 -13.56 -16.40
C GLY A 135 -3.00 -12.81 -15.08
N PHE A 136 -4.20 -12.66 -14.55
CA PHE A 136 -4.46 -12.13 -13.21
C PHE A 136 -4.41 -13.24 -12.17
N TYR A 137 -3.98 -12.91 -10.95
CA TYR A 137 -3.74 -13.86 -9.88
C TYR A 137 -4.72 -13.71 -8.73
N TYR A 138 -4.85 -14.77 -7.93
CA TYR A 138 -5.60 -14.74 -6.67
C TYR A 138 -4.93 -13.79 -5.67
N HIS A 139 -5.73 -13.01 -4.96
CA HIS A 139 -5.29 -12.05 -3.96
C HIS A 139 -4.42 -12.71 -2.88
N PHE A 140 -4.93 -13.78 -2.26
CA PHE A 140 -4.25 -14.54 -1.21
C PHE A 140 -4.01 -15.99 -1.64
N ILE A 141 -2.81 -16.47 -1.34
CA ILE A 141 -2.37 -17.83 -1.68
C ILE A 141 -1.65 -18.46 -0.48
N ASP A 142 -1.57 -19.77 -0.46
CA ASP A 142 -0.65 -20.45 0.43
C ASP A 142 0.79 -20.25 -0.06
N MET A 143 1.67 -19.77 0.81
CA MET A 143 3.04 -19.39 0.46
C MET A 143 3.91 -20.58 -0.01
N ASN A 144 3.52 -21.82 0.27
CA ASN A 144 4.29 -23.00 -0.06
C ASN A 144 3.81 -23.69 -1.34
N THR A 145 2.48 -23.67 -1.57
CA THR A 145 1.84 -24.39 -2.67
C THR A 145 1.28 -23.51 -3.77
N GLY A 146 1.06 -22.21 -3.49
CA GLY A 146 0.35 -21.28 -4.39
C GLY A 146 -1.17 -21.50 -4.43
N ALA A 147 -1.72 -22.41 -3.63
CA ALA A 147 -3.15 -22.67 -3.62
C ALA A 147 -3.92 -21.45 -3.10
N ARG A 148 -5.03 -21.12 -3.79
CA ARG A 148 -5.96 -20.05 -3.40
C ARG A 148 -6.38 -20.20 -1.94
N GLN A 149 -6.31 -19.11 -1.18
CA GLN A 149 -6.76 -19.05 0.21
C GLN A 149 -8.10 -18.31 0.35
N TRP A 150 -8.86 -18.64 1.38
CA TRP A 150 -10.12 -17.99 1.81
C TRP A 150 -11.16 -17.79 0.69
N LYS A 151 -11.07 -18.55 -0.41
CA LYS A 151 -11.90 -18.35 -1.61
C LYS A 151 -11.84 -16.92 -2.14
N CYS A 152 -10.68 -16.25 -1.98
CA CYS A 152 -10.48 -14.89 -2.46
C CYS A 152 -10.67 -14.79 -3.98
N GLU A 153 -10.87 -13.60 -4.46
CA GLU A 153 -10.99 -13.30 -5.89
C GLU A 153 -9.63 -13.39 -6.62
N ILE A 154 -9.69 -13.53 -7.93
CA ILE A 154 -8.66 -13.07 -8.85
C ILE A 154 -8.71 -11.54 -8.81
N SER A 155 -7.64 -10.91 -8.31
CA SER A 155 -7.64 -9.48 -8.02
C SER A 155 -6.93 -8.67 -9.11
N SER A 156 -7.56 -7.60 -9.58
CA SER A 156 -6.95 -6.71 -10.56
C SER A 156 -5.92 -5.75 -9.94
N ILE A 157 -6.18 -5.25 -8.71
CA ILE A 157 -5.25 -4.32 -8.05
C ILE A 157 -4.01 -5.05 -7.50
N ASP A 158 -4.20 -6.19 -6.83
CA ASP A 158 -3.09 -6.92 -6.23
C ASP A 158 -2.17 -7.51 -7.32
N THR A 159 -2.77 -7.96 -8.45
CA THR A 159 -1.99 -8.31 -9.65
C THR A 159 -1.18 -7.11 -10.15
N SER A 160 -1.76 -5.91 -10.16
CA SER A 160 -1.04 -4.70 -10.61
C SER A 160 0.12 -4.32 -9.70
N LEU A 161 -0.07 -4.43 -8.39
CA LEU A 161 1.00 -4.25 -7.39
C LEU A 161 2.13 -5.28 -7.60
N LEU A 162 1.76 -6.55 -7.82
CA LEU A 162 2.73 -7.60 -8.16
C LEU A 162 3.53 -7.24 -9.41
N LEU A 163 2.84 -6.82 -10.49
CA LEU A 163 3.46 -6.46 -11.76
C LEU A 163 4.37 -5.24 -11.66
N CYS A 164 4.06 -4.27 -10.81
CA CYS A 164 4.96 -3.16 -10.54
C CYS A 164 6.29 -3.65 -9.96
N GLY A 165 6.27 -4.61 -9.03
CA GLY A 165 7.48 -5.25 -8.51
C GLY A 165 8.22 -6.06 -9.57
N VAL A 166 7.51 -6.87 -10.36
CA VAL A 166 8.07 -7.66 -11.47
C VAL A 166 8.79 -6.76 -12.48
N LEU A 167 8.17 -5.65 -12.87
CA LEU A 167 8.74 -4.68 -13.82
C LEU A 167 9.90 -3.89 -13.22
N THR A 168 9.90 -3.62 -11.91
CA THR A 168 11.04 -3.02 -11.22
C THR A 168 12.25 -3.96 -11.27
N ALA A 169 12.04 -5.24 -10.95
CA ALA A 169 13.09 -6.24 -11.01
C ALA A 169 13.65 -6.41 -12.43
N ARG A 170 12.79 -6.40 -13.46
CA ARG A 170 13.20 -6.45 -14.88
C ARG A 170 14.18 -5.35 -15.25
N GLN A 171 13.94 -4.14 -14.74
CA GLN A 171 14.80 -2.98 -15.07
C GLN A 171 16.06 -2.90 -14.23
N HIS A 172 16.02 -3.45 -13.02
CA HIS A 172 17.15 -3.39 -12.10
C HIS A 172 18.21 -4.47 -12.41
N PHE A 173 17.78 -5.71 -12.63
CA PHE A 173 18.70 -6.83 -12.85
C PHE A 173 19.01 -7.04 -14.34
N SER A 174 20.31 -7.09 -14.67
CA SER A 174 20.79 -7.41 -16.04
C SER A 174 20.72 -8.90 -16.38
N ASP A 175 20.04 -9.70 -15.55
CA ASP A 175 19.92 -11.14 -15.71
C ASP A 175 18.91 -11.50 -16.81
N PRO A 176 19.32 -12.27 -17.85
CA PRO A 176 18.45 -12.58 -19.00
C PRO A 176 17.18 -13.36 -18.62
N GLU A 177 17.27 -14.24 -17.62
CA GLU A 177 16.09 -15.03 -17.20
C GLU A 177 15.09 -14.15 -16.46
N ILE A 178 15.56 -13.25 -15.59
CA ILE A 178 14.69 -12.27 -14.91
C ILE A 178 13.97 -11.40 -15.96
N GLN A 179 14.70 -10.89 -16.95
CA GLN A 179 14.14 -10.04 -17.98
C GLN A 179 13.10 -10.78 -18.86
N ASP A 180 13.38 -12.01 -19.26
CA ASP A 180 12.47 -12.85 -20.06
C ASP A 180 11.19 -13.20 -19.28
N LEU A 181 11.35 -13.73 -18.06
CA LEU A 181 10.22 -14.11 -17.22
C LEU A 181 9.32 -12.92 -16.85
N ALA A 182 9.91 -11.80 -16.45
CA ALA A 182 9.16 -10.59 -16.11
C ALA A 182 8.37 -10.06 -17.34
N THR A 183 8.97 -10.09 -18.53
CA THR A 183 8.32 -9.69 -19.77
C THR A 183 7.14 -10.61 -20.10
N LYS A 184 7.31 -11.93 -19.94
CA LYS A 184 6.26 -12.92 -20.18
C LYS A 184 5.13 -12.81 -19.18
N ILE A 185 5.45 -12.63 -17.87
CA ILE A 185 4.45 -12.49 -16.79
C ILE A 185 3.57 -11.26 -17.05
N TYR A 186 4.16 -10.12 -17.37
CA TYR A 186 3.41 -8.92 -17.70
C TYR A 186 2.63 -9.07 -19.01
N GLY A 187 3.26 -9.61 -20.05
CA GLY A 187 2.67 -9.73 -21.40
C GLY A 187 1.47 -10.67 -21.47
N ARG A 188 1.31 -11.62 -20.52
CA ARG A 188 0.17 -12.56 -20.55
C ARG A 188 -1.13 -11.99 -19.97
N VAL A 189 -1.09 -10.80 -19.33
CA VAL A 189 -2.27 -10.22 -18.70
C VAL A 189 -3.22 -9.67 -19.75
N ASP A 190 -4.41 -10.23 -19.81
CA ASP A 190 -5.51 -9.79 -20.67
C ASP A 190 -6.32 -8.70 -19.98
N TRP A 191 -5.85 -7.46 -20.06
CA TRP A 191 -6.50 -6.31 -19.42
C TRP A 191 -7.94 -6.08 -19.89
N PRO A 192 -8.28 -6.18 -21.21
CA PRO A 192 -9.65 -6.09 -21.69
C PRO A 192 -10.61 -7.10 -21.07
N TRP A 193 -10.16 -8.31 -20.72
CA TRP A 193 -11.00 -9.30 -20.05
C TRP A 193 -11.59 -8.74 -18.75
N MET A 194 -10.79 -8.02 -17.97
CA MET A 194 -11.21 -7.43 -16.68
C MET A 194 -12.20 -6.26 -16.87
N LEU A 195 -12.37 -5.71 -18.09
CA LEU A 195 -13.43 -4.75 -18.39
C LEU A 195 -14.82 -5.40 -18.35
N ASN A 196 -14.92 -6.69 -18.63
CA ASN A 196 -16.20 -7.42 -18.69
C ASN A 196 -17.29 -6.63 -19.43
N GLY A 197 -16.97 -6.16 -20.64
CA GLY A 197 -17.86 -5.36 -21.49
C GLY A 197 -18.16 -3.92 -21.01
N GLY A 198 -17.58 -3.50 -19.88
CA GLY A 198 -17.73 -2.14 -19.33
C GLY A 198 -16.63 -1.18 -19.79
N LYS A 199 -16.73 0.08 -19.35
CA LYS A 199 -15.72 1.13 -19.61
C LYS A 199 -14.68 1.24 -18.49
N THR A 200 -14.93 0.63 -17.33
CA THR A 200 -14.03 0.60 -16.18
C THR A 200 -13.75 -0.85 -15.80
N LEU A 201 -12.59 -1.10 -15.19
CA LEU A 201 -12.17 -2.44 -14.79
C LEU A 201 -13.01 -2.94 -13.61
N SER A 202 -13.37 -4.25 -13.60
CA SER A 202 -13.87 -4.91 -12.41
C SER A 202 -12.75 -4.99 -11.35
N MET A 203 -13.11 -5.02 -10.07
CA MET A 203 -12.14 -5.21 -9.00
C MET A 203 -11.59 -6.63 -8.96
N GLY A 204 -12.34 -7.60 -9.47
CA GLY A 204 -11.90 -8.97 -9.50
C GLY A 204 -12.92 -9.93 -10.09
N TRP A 205 -12.57 -11.20 -10.04
CA TRP A 205 -13.35 -12.31 -10.56
C TRP A 205 -13.25 -13.53 -9.64
N HIS A 206 -14.36 -14.23 -9.47
CA HIS A 206 -14.43 -15.51 -8.73
C HIS A 206 -14.80 -16.65 -9.67
N PRO A 207 -14.18 -17.82 -9.58
CA PRO A 207 -14.59 -18.98 -10.37
C PRO A 207 -16.03 -19.44 -10.05
N GLU A 208 -16.52 -19.15 -8.85
CA GLU A 208 -17.87 -19.55 -8.40
C GLU A 208 -18.97 -18.59 -8.85
N SER A 209 -18.68 -17.30 -9.04
CA SER A 209 -19.71 -16.27 -9.27
C SER A 209 -19.41 -15.28 -10.40
N GLY A 210 -18.24 -15.41 -11.05
CA GLY A 210 -17.85 -14.48 -12.11
C GLY A 210 -17.31 -13.15 -11.59
N PHE A 211 -17.45 -12.10 -12.39
CA PHE A 211 -16.91 -10.78 -12.08
C PHE A 211 -17.62 -10.12 -10.89
N LEU A 212 -16.83 -9.45 -10.05
CA LEU A 212 -17.35 -8.60 -9.00
C LEU A 212 -18.12 -7.42 -9.60
N ASN A 213 -19.24 -7.06 -8.96
CA ASN A 213 -20.01 -5.86 -9.32
C ASN A 213 -19.22 -4.57 -9.02
N ALA A 214 -18.29 -4.64 -8.08
CA ALA A 214 -17.43 -3.52 -7.71
C ALA A 214 -16.42 -3.23 -8.84
N ARG A 215 -16.26 -1.95 -9.16
CA ARG A 215 -15.44 -1.50 -10.29
C ARG A 215 -14.52 -0.35 -9.87
N TRP A 216 -13.38 -0.26 -10.54
CA TRP A 216 -12.46 0.85 -10.44
C TRP A 216 -12.99 2.05 -11.21
N ASN A 217 -14.00 2.74 -10.69
CA ASN A 217 -14.78 3.76 -11.39
C ASN A 217 -14.74 5.15 -10.76
N GLN A 218 -13.94 5.34 -9.69
CA GLN A 218 -13.65 6.65 -9.12
C GLN A 218 -12.23 6.64 -8.50
N TYR A 219 -11.65 7.83 -8.34
CA TYR A 219 -10.31 8.03 -7.81
C TYR A 219 -10.05 7.24 -6.52
N CYS A 220 -8.98 6.49 -6.54
CA CYS A 220 -8.37 5.76 -5.44
C CYS A 220 -6.97 5.28 -5.92
N GLU A 221 -6.43 4.16 -5.44
CA GLU A 221 -5.17 3.58 -5.88
C GLU A 221 -5.15 3.07 -7.33
N LEU A 222 -6.23 3.20 -8.05
CA LEU A 222 -6.50 2.62 -9.39
C LEU A 222 -5.56 3.07 -10.52
N MET A 223 -4.84 4.19 -10.38
CA MET A 223 -4.08 4.75 -11.49
C MET A 223 -3.07 3.75 -12.08
N MET A 224 -2.38 2.97 -11.22
CA MET A 224 -1.41 1.98 -11.69
C MET A 224 -2.06 0.88 -12.55
N ILE A 225 -3.30 0.45 -12.23
CA ILE A 225 -4.00 -0.59 -13.00
C ILE A 225 -4.24 -0.10 -14.42
N TYR A 226 -4.77 1.12 -14.55
CA TYR A 226 -5.06 1.70 -15.86
C TYR A 226 -3.78 1.99 -16.66
N LEU A 227 -2.74 2.53 -16.01
CA LEU A 227 -1.49 2.84 -16.68
C LEU A 227 -0.76 1.59 -17.17
N LEU A 228 -0.73 0.53 -16.37
CA LEU A 228 -0.20 -0.77 -16.81
C LEU A 228 -1.03 -1.33 -17.96
N GLY A 229 -2.35 -1.32 -17.85
CA GLY A 229 -3.22 -1.82 -18.90
C GLY A 229 -3.11 -1.04 -20.20
N LEU A 230 -3.07 0.30 -20.16
CA LEU A 230 -2.86 1.16 -21.33
C LEU A 230 -1.50 0.91 -21.98
N GLY A 231 -0.47 0.66 -21.16
CA GLY A 231 0.88 0.42 -21.63
C GLY A 231 1.14 -0.97 -22.18
N SER A 232 0.22 -1.92 -22.02
CA SER A 232 0.39 -3.31 -22.44
C SER A 232 0.73 -3.43 -23.93
N PRO A 233 1.77 -4.20 -24.28
CA PRO A 233 2.12 -4.42 -25.68
C PRO A 233 1.29 -5.54 -26.34
N THR A 234 0.61 -6.37 -25.56
CA THR A 234 -0.11 -7.56 -26.02
C THR A 234 -1.63 -7.39 -25.98
N HIS A 235 -2.15 -6.94 -24.85
CA HIS A 235 -3.59 -6.78 -24.60
C HIS A 235 -3.87 -5.39 -23.97
N PRO A 236 -3.67 -4.29 -24.74
CA PRO A 236 -3.82 -2.96 -24.19
C PRO A 236 -5.28 -2.61 -23.91
N LEU A 237 -5.49 -1.85 -22.85
CA LEU A 237 -6.76 -1.18 -22.64
C LEU A 237 -7.02 -0.11 -23.70
N PRO A 238 -8.30 0.12 -24.09
CA PRO A 238 -8.68 1.28 -24.88
C PRO A 238 -8.34 2.59 -24.15
N ALA A 239 -7.87 3.61 -24.91
CA ALA A 239 -7.41 4.87 -24.30
C ALA A 239 -8.52 5.59 -23.48
N GLU A 240 -9.78 5.48 -23.90
CA GLU A 240 -10.93 6.06 -23.24
C GLU A 240 -11.19 5.49 -21.83
N THR A 241 -10.60 4.37 -21.47
CA THR A 241 -10.74 3.82 -20.10
C THR A 241 -10.12 4.73 -19.06
N TRP A 242 -9.08 5.53 -19.40
CA TRP A 242 -8.50 6.52 -18.51
C TRP A 242 -9.47 7.62 -18.13
N THR A 243 -10.34 8.01 -19.04
CA THR A 243 -11.34 9.08 -18.83
C THR A 243 -12.63 8.56 -18.24
N ALA A 244 -12.83 7.23 -18.16
CA ALA A 244 -14.10 6.63 -17.76
C ALA A 244 -14.35 6.63 -16.23
N TRP A 245 -13.33 6.82 -15.41
CA TRP A 245 -13.48 6.86 -13.95
C TRP A 245 -13.57 8.30 -13.44
N LYS A 246 -14.32 8.47 -12.34
CA LYS A 246 -14.60 9.77 -11.74
C LYS A 246 -13.45 10.28 -10.87
N ARG A 247 -13.34 11.61 -10.78
CA ARG A 247 -12.37 12.32 -9.94
C ARG A 247 -13.13 13.30 -9.02
N PRO A 248 -13.90 12.76 -8.04
CA PRO A 248 -14.61 13.63 -7.12
C PRO A 248 -13.64 14.46 -6.30
N THR A 249 -14.07 15.65 -5.88
CA THR A 249 -13.27 16.53 -5.03
C THR A 249 -13.87 16.60 -3.63
N ILE A 250 -13.02 16.78 -2.65
CA ILE A 250 -13.34 17.03 -1.25
C ILE A 250 -12.72 18.37 -0.88
N ASN A 251 -13.46 19.19 -0.15
CA ASN A 251 -12.94 20.41 0.47
C ASN A 251 -12.93 20.25 1.99
N PHE A 252 -11.78 20.46 2.60
CA PHE A 252 -11.63 20.48 4.06
C PHE A 252 -10.82 21.70 4.46
N GLN A 253 -11.39 22.55 5.30
CA GLN A 253 -10.79 23.79 5.79
C GLN A 253 -10.22 24.69 4.67
N GLY A 254 -10.91 24.74 3.52
CA GLY A 254 -10.53 25.57 2.38
C GLY A 254 -9.52 24.93 1.42
N LEU A 255 -9.01 23.72 1.70
CA LEU A 255 -8.17 22.96 0.78
C LEU A 255 -9.00 21.97 -0.01
N GLU A 256 -8.98 22.12 -1.34
CA GLU A 256 -9.66 21.20 -2.25
C GLU A 256 -8.67 20.22 -2.88
N TYR A 257 -9.04 18.94 -2.91
CA TYR A 257 -8.27 17.86 -3.52
C TYR A 257 -9.17 16.76 -4.07
N ILE A 258 -8.66 15.97 -5.01
CA ILE A 258 -9.36 14.82 -5.58
C ILE A 258 -9.26 13.64 -4.61
N SER A 259 -10.39 13.08 -4.22
CA SER A 259 -10.49 11.87 -3.38
C SER A 259 -11.82 11.18 -3.59
N GLY A 260 -11.82 9.85 -3.55
CA GLY A 260 -13.04 9.02 -3.51
C GLY A 260 -13.65 8.89 -2.12
N ASN A 261 -13.14 9.60 -1.11
CA ASN A 261 -13.40 9.38 0.31
C ASN A 261 -12.93 8.00 0.75
N ASP A 262 -11.72 7.66 0.41
CA ASP A 262 -11.05 6.40 0.75
C ASP A 262 -9.91 6.68 1.76
N PRO A 263 -9.36 5.66 2.44
CA PRO A 263 -8.20 5.81 3.32
C PRO A 263 -6.98 6.38 2.62
N LEU A 264 -6.05 6.95 3.39
CA LEU A 264 -4.91 7.72 2.86
C LEU A 264 -4.01 6.91 1.92
N PHE A 265 -3.87 5.59 2.09
CA PHE A 265 -3.04 4.76 1.22
C PHE A 265 -3.41 4.86 -0.26
N THR A 266 -4.65 5.20 -0.58
CA THR A 266 -5.12 5.36 -1.97
C THR A 266 -4.40 6.48 -2.71
N HIS A 267 -3.83 7.45 -1.98
CA HIS A 267 -3.00 8.52 -2.52
C HIS A 267 -1.52 8.12 -2.64
N GLN A 268 -1.12 6.97 -2.12
CA GLN A 268 0.28 6.53 -2.01
C GLN A 268 0.66 5.46 -3.04
N TYR A 269 -0.14 4.40 -3.18
CA TYR A 269 0.25 3.16 -3.84
C TYR A 269 0.67 3.34 -5.30
N SER A 270 -0.12 4.05 -6.13
CA SER A 270 0.28 4.33 -7.51
C SER A 270 1.55 5.19 -7.59
N GLN A 271 1.76 6.06 -6.60
CA GLN A 271 2.90 6.96 -6.51
C GLN A 271 4.21 6.23 -6.15
N ALA A 272 4.15 5.03 -5.59
CA ALA A 272 5.35 4.30 -5.20
C ALA A 272 6.22 3.90 -6.41
N TRP A 273 5.61 3.65 -7.57
CA TRP A 273 6.30 3.24 -8.80
C TRP A 273 6.21 4.26 -9.93
N PHE A 274 5.00 4.80 -10.19
CA PHE A 274 4.83 5.81 -11.23
C PHE A 274 5.27 7.19 -10.72
N ASP A 275 6.26 7.79 -11.37
CA ASP A 275 6.73 9.13 -11.04
C ASP A 275 5.81 10.19 -11.66
N PHE A 276 4.88 10.71 -10.87
CA PHE A 276 3.96 11.78 -11.27
C PHE A 276 4.52 13.20 -10.99
N ARG A 277 5.74 13.34 -10.44
CA ARG A 277 6.32 14.63 -10.13
C ARG A 277 6.50 15.46 -11.40
N GLY A 278 6.11 16.73 -11.33
CA GLY A 278 6.21 17.66 -12.45
C GLY A 278 5.39 17.27 -13.69
N LYS A 279 4.40 16.41 -13.55
CA LYS A 279 3.53 15.94 -14.63
C LYS A 279 2.07 16.14 -14.27
N ARG A 280 1.26 16.34 -15.32
CA ARG A 280 -0.19 16.37 -15.22
C ARG A 280 -0.83 15.72 -16.43
N ASP A 281 -2.08 15.27 -16.27
CA ASP A 281 -2.98 14.99 -17.38
C ASP A 281 -3.98 16.14 -17.58
N ALA A 282 -5.05 15.90 -18.34
CA ALA A 282 -6.11 16.89 -18.54
C ALA A 282 -6.86 17.26 -17.23
N TYR A 283 -6.76 16.46 -16.19
CA TYR A 283 -7.54 16.62 -14.96
C TYR A 283 -6.71 17.19 -13.81
N ALA A 284 -5.50 16.66 -13.57
CA ALA A 284 -4.75 16.99 -12.36
C ALA A 284 -3.23 16.77 -12.49
N ASN A 285 -2.50 17.43 -11.59
CA ASN A 285 -1.21 16.98 -11.14
C ASN A 285 -1.43 16.07 -9.92
N TYR A 286 -1.33 14.77 -10.12
CA TYR A 286 -1.67 13.79 -9.07
C TYR A 286 -0.62 13.73 -7.94
N PHE A 287 0.63 14.12 -8.21
CA PHE A 287 1.61 14.26 -7.13
C PHE A 287 1.20 15.38 -6.17
N MET A 288 0.89 16.57 -6.72
CA MET A 288 0.41 17.69 -5.90
C MET A 288 -0.94 17.40 -5.24
N ASN A 289 -1.77 16.57 -5.86
CA ASN A 289 -3.00 16.07 -5.23
C ASN A 289 -2.70 15.22 -3.99
N SER A 290 -1.71 14.32 -4.06
CA SER A 290 -1.31 13.50 -2.91
C SER A 290 -0.63 14.34 -1.82
N VAL A 291 0.13 15.40 -2.17
CA VAL A 291 0.62 16.40 -1.21
C VAL A 291 -0.55 17.04 -0.46
N LYS A 292 -1.54 17.56 -1.18
CA LYS A 292 -2.74 18.16 -0.56
C LYS A 292 -3.49 17.17 0.31
N ALA A 293 -3.69 15.95 -0.17
CA ALA A 293 -4.37 14.89 0.59
C ALA A 293 -3.66 14.59 1.91
N THR A 294 -2.32 14.54 1.92
CA THR A 294 -1.53 14.31 3.13
C THR A 294 -1.65 15.48 4.12
N VAL A 295 -1.53 16.72 3.63
CA VAL A 295 -1.72 17.93 4.46
C VAL A 295 -3.12 17.96 5.08
N VAL A 296 -4.14 17.72 4.28
CA VAL A 296 -5.55 17.69 4.73
C VAL A 296 -5.77 16.55 5.72
N HIS A 297 -5.18 15.38 5.50
CA HIS A 297 -5.28 14.26 6.41
C HIS A 297 -4.64 14.57 7.79
N LYS A 298 -3.46 15.22 7.82
CA LYS A 298 -2.86 15.72 9.05
C LYS A 298 -3.81 16.67 9.76
N GLN A 299 -4.34 17.70 9.07
CA GLN A 299 -5.30 18.65 9.64
C GLN A 299 -6.57 17.97 10.17
N PHE A 300 -7.04 16.94 9.47
CA PHE A 300 -8.18 16.14 9.92
C PHE A 300 -7.87 15.41 11.23
N CYS A 301 -6.74 14.74 11.35
CA CYS A 301 -6.33 14.10 12.61
C CYS A 301 -6.23 15.14 13.75
N LEU A 302 -5.62 16.31 13.52
CA LEU A 302 -5.54 17.38 14.51
C LEU A 302 -6.92 17.90 14.93
N SER A 303 -7.89 17.95 14.00
CA SER A 303 -9.26 18.38 14.33
C SER A 303 -10.01 17.38 15.21
N LEU A 304 -9.50 16.19 15.40
CA LEU A 304 -10.03 15.14 16.29
C LEU A 304 -9.37 15.13 17.67
N HIS A 305 -8.48 16.09 17.99
CA HIS A 305 -7.73 16.13 19.25
C HIS A 305 -8.62 16.10 20.48
N ASP A 306 -9.76 16.80 20.47
CA ASP A 306 -10.70 16.79 21.59
C ASP A 306 -11.30 15.40 21.86
N GLU A 307 -11.44 14.58 20.82
CA GLU A 307 -11.95 13.20 20.89
C GLU A 307 -10.81 12.20 21.18
N PHE A 308 -9.65 12.41 20.54
CA PHE A 308 -8.46 11.57 20.62
C PHE A 308 -7.24 12.44 20.98
N PRO A 309 -6.95 12.66 22.26
CA PRO A 309 -5.93 13.62 22.72
C PRO A 309 -4.50 13.33 22.26
N ASP A 310 -4.20 12.11 21.83
CA ASP A 310 -2.88 11.76 21.32
C ASP A 310 -2.61 12.32 19.92
N TYR A 311 -3.64 12.66 19.13
CA TYR A 311 -3.43 13.30 17.83
C TYR A 311 -2.89 14.72 18.01
N SER A 312 -1.71 14.96 17.47
CA SER A 312 -0.95 16.21 17.62
C SER A 312 -0.12 16.48 16.36
N GLU A 313 0.57 17.61 16.33
CA GLU A 313 1.53 17.95 15.27
C GLU A 313 2.63 16.86 15.10
N HIS A 314 2.94 16.13 16.18
CA HIS A 314 3.99 15.12 16.24
C HIS A 314 3.48 13.68 16.08
N LEU A 315 2.18 13.44 16.20
CA LEU A 315 1.59 12.11 16.12
C LEU A 315 0.24 12.15 15.42
N TRP A 316 0.17 11.65 14.21
CA TRP A 316 -1.02 11.60 13.37
C TRP A 316 -0.89 10.50 12.33
N GLY A 317 -1.98 10.19 11.66
CA GLY A 317 -2.00 9.29 10.51
C GLY A 317 -2.90 8.09 10.72
N ILE A 318 -3.93 8.02 9.87
CA ILE A 318 -4.92 6.95 9.85
C ILE A 318 -5.04 6.47 8.40
N THR A 319 -4.97 5.17 8.21
CA THR A 319 -5.28 4.52 6.94
C THR A 319 -5.82 3.12 7.23
N SER A 320 -6.24 2.36 6.22
CA SER A 320 -6.71 1.00 6.45
C SER A 320 -5.70 0.18 7.23
N SER A 321 -6.13 -0.46 8.31
CA SER A 321 -5.27 -1.22 9.22
C SER A 321 -6.09 -2.19 10.08
N ASP A 322 -5.44 -3.00 10.87
CA ASP A 322 -6.10 -3.69 11.96
C ASP A 322 -6.46 -2.72 13.09
N SER A 323 -7.38 -3.11 13.91
CA SER A 323 -7.75 -2.51 15.18
C SER A 323 -7.88 -3.59 16.24
N ALA A 324 -8.13 -3.21 17.50
CA ALA A 324 -8.45 -4.19 18.53
C ALA A 324 -9.70 -5.05 18.23
N LYS A 325 -10.50 -4.64 17.23
CA LYS A 325 -11.73 -5.34 16.77
C LYS A 325 -11.56 -6.05 15.43
N GLY A 326 -10.37 -6.00 14.83
CA GLY A 326 -10.07 -6.55 13.51
C GLY A 326 -9.78 -5.47 12.46
N TYR A 327 -9.64 -5.88 11.19
CA TYR A 327 -9.29 -4.98 10.10
C TYR A 327 -10.39 -3.97 9.81
N THR A 328 -10.02 -2.70 9.65
CA THR A 328 -10.93 -1.58 9.41
C THR A 328 -10.41 -0.69 8.29
N ALA A 329 -11.30 -0.31 7.39
CA ALA A 329 -11.06 0.73 6.42
C ALA A 329 -11.55 2.06 6.98
N TRP A 330 -10.62 2.86 7.48
CA TRP A 330 -10.91 4.14 8.12
C TRP A 330 -9.98 5.26 7.67
N GLY A 331 -10.37 6.50 7.97
CA GLY A 331 -9.62 7.70 7.59
C GLY A 331 -10.49 8.95 7.54
N GLY A 332 -10.09 9.88 6.70
CA GLY A 332 -10.79 11.15 6.48
C GLY A 332 -9.88 12.23 5.90
N PRO A 333 -10.43 13.44 5.64
CA PRO A 333 -11.84 13.81 5.68
C PRO A 333 -12.61 13.43 4.41
N PRO A 334 -13.95 13.38 4.47
CA PRO A 334 -14.77 13.30 5.68
C PRO A 334 -14.53 12.02 6.44
N ARG A 335 -14.91 11.98 7.71
CA ARG A 335 -14.72 10.81 8.57
C ARG A 335 -15.22 9.52 7.90
N LEU A 336 -14.34 8.54 7.81
CA LEU A 336 -14.60 7.20 7.27
C LEU A 336 -14.32 6.17 8.34
N GLY A 337 -15.28 5.27 8.57
CA GLY A 337 -15.19 4.22 9.59
C GLY A 337 -15.37 4.71 11.03
N GLU A 338 -15.33 3.77 11.96
CA GLU A 338 -15.43 4.03 13.41
C GLU A 338 -14.03 4.29 13.98
N LEU A 339 -13.57 5.54 13.86
CA LEU A 339 -12.26 5.94 14.41
C LEU A 339 -12.23 5.73 15.93
N ASP A 340 -11.13 5.21 16.44
CA ASP A 340 -10.93 4.89 17.85
C ASP A 340 -9.68 5.54 18.47
N GLY A 341 -8.99 6.42 17.74
CA GLY A 341 -7.74 7.05 18.17
C GLY A 341 -6.47 6.25 17.82
N SER A 342 -6.60 5.19 17.02
CA SER A 342 -5.44 4.44 16.54
C SER A 342 -4.57 5.27 15.60
N VAL A 343 -3.26 5.02 15.68
CA VAL A 343 -2.22 5.56 14.78
C VAL A 343 -1.68 4.44 13.91
N VAL A 344 -1.55 4.71 12.62
CA VAL A 344 -1.10 3.77 11.60
C VAL A 344 0.22 4.28 11.00
N PRO A 345 1.38 3.72 11.37
CA PRO A 345 2.69 4.24 10.97
C PRO A 345 2.89 4.38 9.45
N CYS A 346 2.36 3.45 8.66
CA CYS A 346 2.48 3.49 7.19
C CYS A 346 1.71 4.67 6.56
N ALA A 347 0.76 5.29 7.27
CA ALA A 347 0.11 6.52 6.81
C ALA A 347 1.12 7.67 6.64
N ALA A 348 2.02 7.85 7.61
CA ALA A 348 3.13 8.78 7.50
C ALA A 348 4.27 8.23 6.61
N GLY A 349 4.66 6.96 6.81
CA GLY A 349 5.74 6.33 6.06
C GLY A 349 5.51 6.32 4.54
N GLY A 350 4.31 5.97 4.11
CA GLY A 350 3.91 6.00 2.70
C GLY A 350 3.74 7.42 2.12
N SER A 351 3.69 8.44 2.97
CA SER A 351 3.55 9.85 2.59
C SER A 351 4.86 10.65 2.62
N LEU A 352 5.99 10.02 2.93
CA LEU A 352 7.29 10.71 3.06
C LEU A 352 7.60 11.68 1.92
N PRO A 353 7.43 11.35 0.62
CA PRO A 353 7.73 12.30 -0.46
C PRO A 353 6.72 13.45 -0.58
N PHE A 354 5.57 13.38 0.08
CA PHE A 354 4.52 14.39 -0.02
C PHE A 354 4.61 15.45 1.05
N LEU A 355 5.05 15.07 2.27
CA LEU A 355 5.13 15.98 3.42
C LEU A 355 6.28 15.54 4.35
N TYR A 356 7.52 15.61 3.84
CA TYR A 356 8.69 15.00 4.45
C TYR A 356 8.93 15.37 5.92
N PRO A 357 9.02 16.66 6.30
CA PRO A 357 9.33 17.02 7.68
C PRO A 357 8.31 16.47 8.67
N ASP A 358 7.02 16.60 8.33
CA ASP A 358 5.93 16.19 9.20
C ASP A 358 5.84 14.66 9.33
N CYS A 359 6.07 13.94 8.23
CA CYS A 359 6.08 12.47 8.25
C CYS A 359 7.28 11.93 9.05
N MET A 360 8.46 12.54 8.91
CA MET A 360 9.64 12.17 9.70
C MET A 360 9.43 12.41 11.19
N GLU A 361 8.78 13.52 11.54
CA GLU A 361 8.44 13.81 12.95
C GLU A 361 7.55 12.72 13.54
N VAL A 362 6.53 12.25 12.82
CA VAL A 362 5.67 11.14 13.25
C VAL A 362 6.48 9.86 13.46
N LEU A 363 7.29 9.46 12.47
CA LEU A 363 8.07 8.22 12.56
C LEU A 363 9.06 8.27 13.72
N ARG A 364 9.70 9.42 13.94
CA ARG A 364 10.61 9.67 15.07
C ARG A 364 9.87 9.61 16.39
N THR A 365 8.74 10.29 16.51
CA THR A 365 7.88 10.28 17.70
C THR A 365 7.43 8.87 18.05
N ILE A 366 6.99 8.08 17.07
CA ILE A 366 6.60 6.68 17.33
C ILE A 366 7.80 5.88 17.85
N LYS A 367 8.95 6.00 17.21
CA LYS A 367 10.16 5.27 17.61
C LYS A 367 10.62 5.63 19.03
N GLU A 368 10.56 6.91 19.40
CA GLU A 368 11.02 7.41 20.71
C GLU A 368 10.03 7.16 21.86
N HIS A 369 8.73 7.38 21.59
CA HIS A 369 7.72 7.40 22.64
C HIS A 369 6.86 6.13 22.71
N TYR A 370 6.83 5.33 21.63
CA TYR A 370 6.01 4.12 21.53
C TYR A 370 6.86 2.88 21.18
N PRO A 371 7.81 2.48 22.05
CA PRO A 371 8.79 1.43 21.72
C PRO A 371 8.17 0.07 21.40
N LYS A 372 6.93 -0.21 21.84
CA LYS A 372 6.18 -1.42 21.47
C LYS A 372 5.66 -1.41 20.04
N ALA A 373 5.61 -0.22 19.40
CA ALA A 373 5.23 -0.09 17.99
C ALA A 373 6.39 -0.37 17.04
N TRP A 374 7.57 -0.74 17.54
CA TRP A 374 8.75 -1.05 16.74
C TRP A 374 9.34 -2.40 17.15
N GLY A 375 9.76 -3.20 16.16
CA GLY A 375 10.42 -4.48 16.40
C GLY A 375 11.29 -4.92 15.24
N ARG A 376 11.48 -6.25 15.10
CA ARG A 376 12.43 -6.84 14.14
C ARG A 376 12.17 -6.49 12.67
N TYR A 377 10.94 -6.15 12.31
CA TYR A 377 10.54 -5.81 10.94
C TYR A 377 10.21 -4.32 10.78
N GLY A 378 10.48 -3.49 11.79
CA GLY A 378 10.14 -2.08 11.79
C GLY A 378 8.86 -1.79 12.55
N PHE A 379 8.03 -0.88 12.03
CA PHE A 379 6.79 -0.46 12.68
C PHE A 379 5.69 -1.53 12.58
N VAL A 380 4.90 -1.69 13.65
CA VAL A 380 3.64 -2.44 13.63
C VAL A 380 2.66 -1.85 12.62
N ASP A 381 1.67 -2.65 12.20
CA ASP A 381 0.57 -2.16 11.37
C ASP A 381 -0.16 -0.97 12.01
N ALA A 382 -0.63 -1.12 13.24
CA ALA A 382 -1.31 -0.06 13.98
C ALA A 382 -1.12 -0.18 15.49
N PHE A 383 -1.31 0.93 16.19
CA PHE A 383 -1.39 0.95 17.66
C PHE A 383 -2.35 2.04 18.13
N ASN A 384 -2.88 1.90 19.32
CA ASN A 384 -3.80 2.87 19.91
C ASN A 384 -3.22 3.40 21.21
N PRO A 385 -2.70 4.65 21.23
CA PRO A 385 -2.12 5.26 22.44
C PRO A 385 -3.13 5.37 23.57
N LEU A 386 -4.40 5.70 23.26
CA LEU A 386 -5.46 5.91 24.23
C LEU A 386 -5.80 4.64 25.01
N THR A 387 -5.77 3.47 24.37
CA THR A 387 -6.11 2.18 25.00
C THR A 387 -4.89 1.38 25.40
N GLY A 388 -3.71 1.71 24.88
CA GLY A 388 -2.47 0.95 25.06
C GLY A 388 -2.46 -0.36 24.26
N TRP A 389 -3.32 -0.48 23.21
CA TRP A 389 -3.31 -1.59 22.29
C TRP A 389 -2.21 -1.42 21.23
N TYR A 390 -1.54 -2.51 20.88
CA TYR A 390 -0.58 -2.60 19.78
C TYR A 390 -0.90 -3.83 18.96
N ASN A 391 -0.93 -3.69 17.63
CA ASN A 391 -1.05 -4.86 16.77
C ASN A 391 0.18 -5.76 16.97
N PRO A 392 -0.01 -7.07 17.23
CA PRO A 392 1.11 -8.00 17.28
C PRO A 392 1.76 -8.23 15.92
N ASP A 393 1.06 -7.89 14.83
CA ASP A 393 1.48 -8.15 13.46
C ASP A 393 2.07 -6.91 12.77
N VAL A 394 2.91 -7.18 11.78
CA VAL A 394 3.25 -6.28 10.68
C VAL A 394 2.57 -6.79 9.41
N LEU A 395 2.16 -5.88 8.52
CA LEU A 395 1.57 -6.21 7.23
C LEU A 395 2.59 -5.94 6.12
N GLY A 396 2.73 -6.91 5.20
CA GLY A 396 3.71 -6.81 4.12
C GLY A 396 3.51 -5.59 3.22
N ILE A 397 2.26 -5.21 2.94
CA ILE A 397 1.97 -4.02 2.12
C ILE A 397 2.31 -2.70 2.83
N ASP A 398 2.17 -2.63 4.16
CA ASP A 398 2.43 -1.42 4.96
C ASP A 398 3.94 -1.20 5.12
N LEU A 399 4.67 -2.29 5.39
CA LEU A 399 6.13 -2.28 5.33
C LEU A 399 6.62 -1.93 3.92
N GLY A 400 5.97 -2.49 2.90
CA GLY A 400 6.32 -2.27 1.50
C GLY A 400 6.15 -0.82 1.08
N ILE A 401 4.99 -0.22 1.31
CA ILE A 401 4.76 1.19 0.93
C ILE A 401 5.72 2.12 1.68
N THR A 402 5.94 1.87 2.98
CA THR A 402 6.86 2.66 3.79
C THR A 402 8.30 2.57 3.25
N MET A 403 8.79 1.36 2.96
CA MET A 403 10.13 1.13 2.42
C MET A 403 10.33 1.80 1.05
N LEU A 404 9.38 1.62 0.13
CA LEU A 404 9.51 2.17 -1.21
C LEU A 404 9.46 3.70 -1.21
N MET A 405 8.60 4.30 -0.37
CA MET A 405 8.48 5.74 -0.30
C MET A 405 9.62 6.39 0.49
N ALA A 406 10.21 5.69 1.46
CA ALA A 406 11.45 6.09 2.11
C ALA A 406 12.60 6.16 1.09
N GLU A 407 12.81 5.10 0.29
CA GLU A 407 13.84 5.06 -0.74
C GLU A 407 13.59 6.09 -1.85
N ASN A 408 12.32 6.29 -2.24
CA ASN A 408 11.98 7.33 -3.21
C ASN A 408 12.27 8.74 -2.67
N GLN A 409 12.02 9.00 -1.40
CA GLN A 409 12.35 10.28 -0.76
C GLN A 409 13.88 10.47 -0.68
N ARG A 410 14.63 9.43 -0.36
CA ARG A 410 16.10 9.50 -0.22
C ARG A 410 16.80 9.68 -1.56
N THR A 411 16.41 8.93 -2.59
CA THR A 411 17.18 8.83 -3.85
C THR A 411 16.35 8.85 -5.13
N GLY A 412 15.03 8.64 -5.04
CA GLY A 412 14.17 8.41 -6.19
C GLY A 412 14.42 7.06 -6.89
N PHE A 413 15.05 6.12 -6.23
CA PHE A 413 15.54 4.88 -6.85
C PHE A 413 14.42 4.06 -7.52
N ILE A 414 13.29 3.84 -6.85
CA ILE A 414 12.19 3.05 -7.43
C ILE A 414 11.59 3.78 -8.62
N TRP A 415 11.34 5.08 -8.53
CA TRP A 415 10.87 5.90 -9.66
C TRP A 415 11.83 5.82 -10.84
N ASN A 416 13.12 6.06 -10.60
CA ASN A 416 14.14 6.06 -11.66
C ASN A 416 14.31 4.68 -12.31
N THR A 417 14.08 3.60 -11.55
CA THR A 417 14.17 2.23 -12.07
C THR A 417 12.91 1.82 -12.80
N PHE A 418 11.74 1.94 -12.16
CA PHE A 418 10.47 1.51 -12.73
C PHE A 418 10.12 2.29 -14.01
N MET A 419 10.34 3.60 -14.03
CA MET A 419 10.02 4.45 -15.19
C MET A 419 10.91 4.21 -16.42
N LYS A 420 11.93 3.36 -16.34
CA LYS A 420 12.66 2.87 -17.54
C LYS A 420 11.82 1.88 -18.36
N ASN A 421 10.77 1.30 -17.80
CA ASN A 421 9.85 0.44 -18.53
C ASN A 421 9.10 1.24 -19.59
N LYS A 422 9.24 0.83 -20.85
CA LYS A 422 8.53 1.46 -21.97
C LYS A 422 7.02 1.41 -21.81
N GLU A 423 6.52 0.36 -21.21
CA GLU A 423 5.10 0.15 -20.92
C GLU A 423 4.56 1.19 -19.95
N ALA A 424 5.31 1.51 -18.90
CA ALA A 424 4.94 2.56 -17.95
C ALA A 424 4.89 3.94 -18.65
N GLN A 425 5.90 4.24 -19.48
CA GLN A 425 5.94 5.48 -20.27
C GLN A 425 4.79 5.55 -21.28
N ASN A 426 4.54 4.46 -22.00
CA ASN A 426 3.45 4.36 -22.98
C ASN A 426 2.08 4.50 -22.31
N GLY A 427 1.89 3.90 -21.15
CA GLY A 427 0.66 4.05 -20.36
C GLY A 427 0.41 5.50 -19.98
N MET A 428 1.41 6.19 -19.45
CA MET A 428 1.31 7.61 -19.10
C MET A 428 1.05 8.48 -20.35
N ASN A 429 1.73 8.22 -21.48
CA ASN A 429 1.51 8.94 -22.73
C ASN A 429 0.08 8.77 -23.25
N LYS A 430 -0.45 7.53 -23.26
CA LYS A 430 -1.83 7.25 -23.69
C LYS A 430 -2.88 7.83 -22.73
N ALA A 431 -2.56 7.97 -21.46
CA ALA A 431 -3.37 8.66 -20.46
C ALA A 431 -3.30 10.21 -20.59
N GLY A 432 -2.45 10.74 -21.48
CA GLY A 432 -2.33 12.16 -21.73
C GLY A 432 -1.43 12.91 -20.75
N PHE A 433 -0.55 12.21 -20.01
CA PHE A 433 0.41 12.89 -19.15
C PHE A 433 1.46 13.65 -19.95
N HIS A 434 1.71 14.86 -19.51
CA HIS A 434 2.73 15.75 -20.07
C HIS A 434 3.43 16.53 -18.95
N PRO A 435 4.64 17.10 -19.18
CA PRO A 435 5.29 17.98 -18.23
C PRO A 435 4.38 19.15 -17.85
N GLN A 436 4.31 19.43 -16.56
CA GLN A 436 3.71 20.68 -16.09
C GLN A 436 4.82 21.73 -16.07
N HIS A 437 4.75 22.69 -17.00
CA HIS A 437 5.59 23.86 -16.94
C HIS A 437 5.19 24.69 -15.71
N ALA A 438 6.19 25.18 -14.97
CA ALA A 438 6.02 26.01 -13.78
C ALA A 438 5.33 27.34 -14.12
#